data_1b3fef12b9379c61bf7d1b1cebc89bdd
#
_entry.id   1b3fef12b9379c61bf7d1b1cebc89bdd
#
_cell.length_a   1.000
_cell.length_b   1.000
_cell.length_c   1.000
_cell.angle_alpha   90.00
_cell.angle_beta   90.00
_cell.angle_gamma   90.00
#
_symmetry.space_group_name_H-M   'P 1'
#
loop_
_entity.id
_entity.type
_entity.pdbx_description
1 polymer ?
#
loop_
_entity_poly.entity_id
_entity_poly.type
_entity_poly.pdbx_seq_one_letter_code
_entity_poly.pdbx_strand_id
1 'polypeptide(L)'
;MKPRGATELQHELLEKYVSKDLLDNFQICTSIPGKVPLNPNKINILWQKNSYDQPNLQSFFKNKDRFDEYDWYVFNSHWNYEKFRYFFQVPEDKCIVIKNGTDHFPQRKIYKQGDPIRIIHHCTPWRGLNVLLLAMQMIKNPNVTLDVYSSCQIYGSEFEESCGPDFENLFKQANSLLNVNYIGYKPNEYILEHMTDYDLFVYPSIFEETFCVTALEAFSSGLHVITTNFGALPETCAEWPIYVNYTKNLNLLAEATAQAIDVASGYLHTDTIQNHLEEQQKFYKRFYSWDKKGNEWENFLKGALSVKR
;
A
#
# COMPACT_ATOMS: atom_id res chain seq x y z
N MET A 1 -3.38 19.62 -9.74
CA MET A 1 -3.04 19.13 -8.40
C MET A 1 -1.70 18.40 -8.50
N LYS A 2 -0.80 18.55 -7.51
CA LYS A 2 0.45 17.76 -7.52
C LYS A 2 0.12 16.29 -7.21
N PRO A 3 0.76 15.33 -7.87
CA PRO A 3 0.63 13.91 -7.51
C PRO A 3 0.99 13.70 -6.04
N ARG A 4 0.18 12.92 -5.32
CA ARG A 4 0.41 12.61 -3.91
C ARG A 4 -0.01 11.17 -3.61
N GLY A 5 0.76 10.24 -4.19
CA GLY A 5 0.60 8.82 -3.91
C GLY A 5 1.38 8.39 -2.65
N ALA A 6 1.40 7.09 -2.41
CA ALA A 6 2.10 6.50 -1.26
C ALA A 6 3.60 6.88 -1.21
N THR A 7 4.25 7.10 -2.36
CA THR A 7 5.66 7.49 -2.42
C THR A 7 5.89 8.87 -1.81
N GLU A 8 5.08 9.85 -2.18
CA GLU A 8 5.16 11.22 -1.69
C GLU A 8 4.81 11.29 -0.21
N LEU A 9 3.73 10.62 0.21
CA LEU A 9 3.30 10.54 1.62
C LEU A 9 4.41 9.96 2.51
N GLN A 10 5.04 8.87 2.08
CA GLN A 10 6.13 8.27 2.86
C GLN A 10 7.38 9.16 2.93
N HIS A 11 7.64 9.99 1.91
CA HIS A 11 8.74 10.96 1.93
C HIS A 11 8.45 12.12 2.90
N GLU A 12 7.24 12.66 2.88
CA GLU A 12 6.79 13.69 3.83
C GLU A 12 6.87 13.19 5.28
N LEU A 13 6.51 11.93 5.52
CA LEU A 13 6.62 11.32 6.84
C LEU A 13 8.09 11.11 7.27
N LEU A 14 8.98 10.75 6.33
CA LEU A 14 10.42 10.71 6.62
C LEU A 14 10.95 12.08 7.07
N GLU A 15 10.59 13.15 6.38
CA GLU A 15 10.99 14.52 6.73
C GLU A 15 10.37 15.00 8.06
N LYS A 16 9.19 14.47 8.43
CA LYS A 16 8.52 14.78 9.70
C LYS A 16 9.19 14.10 10.90
N TYR A 17 9.65 12.85 10.73
CA TYR A 17 10.10 12.00 11.83
C TYR A 17 11.64 11.88 11.97
N VAL A 18 12.40 12.30 10.97
CA VAL A 18 13.87 12.32 11.00
C VAL A 18 14.37 13.75 11.01
N SER A 19 15.36 14.06 11.85
CA SER A 19 15.85 15.42 11.98
C SER A 19 16.42 15.95 10.66
N LYS A 20 16.15 17.22 10.37
CA LYS A 20 16.62 17.89 9.17
C LYS A 20 18.15 17.90 9.09
N ASP A 21 18.84 18.17 10.22
CA ASP A 21 20.31 18.20 10.27
C ASP A 21 20.94 16.86 9.85
N LEU A 22 20.26 15.75 10.15
CA LEU A 22 20.70 14.43 9.69
C LEU A 22 20.42 14.25 8.20
N LEU A 23 19.19 14.58 7.75
CA LEU A 23 18.77 14.46 6.35
C LEU A 23 19.59 15.34 5.40
N ASP A 24 20.09 16.51 5.85
CA ASP A 24 20.88 17.42 5.03
C ASP A 24 22.21 16.83 4.52
N ASN A 25 22.68 15.73 5.12
CA ASN A 25 23.85 14.98 4.63
C ASN A 25 23.54 14.02 3.48
N PHE A 26 22.27 13.81 3.15
CA PHE A 26 21.82 12.81 2.18
C PHE A 26 21.06 13.44 1.02
N GLN A 27 21.10 12.76 -0.12
CA GLN A 27 20.15 12.94 -1.19
C GLN A 27 19.36 11.63 -1.36
N ILE A 28 18.10 11.66 -0.98
CA ILE A 28 17.22 10.50 -1.07
C ILE A 28 16.36 10.62 -2.33
N CYS A 29 16.71 9.82 -3.34
CA CYS A 29 15.98 9.71 -4.59
C CYS A 29 14.94 8.60 -4.47
N THR A 30 13.71 8.84 -4.92
CA THR A 30 12.62 7.85 -4.82
C THR A 30 12.33 7.20 -6.16
N SER A 31 12.23 5.88 -6.16
CA SER A 31 11.71 5.00 -7.22
C SER A 31 12.48 5.00 -8.54
N ILE A 32 12.71 6.14 -9.18
CA ILE A 32 13.28 6.21 -10.53
C ILE A 32 14.71 6.75 -10.47
N PRO A 33 15.73 5.89 -10.72
CA PRO A 33 17.12 6.32 -10.74
C PRO A 33 17.38 7.29 -11.89
N GLY A 34 18.22 8.32 -11.63
CA GLY A 34 18.59 9.30 -12.64
C GLY A 34 17.51 10.37 -12.95
N LYS A 35 16.35 10.34 -12.26
CA LYS A 35 15.31 11.38 -12.41
C LYS A 35 15.80 12.77 -11.95
N VAL A 36 16.70 12.78 -10.97
CA VAL A 36 17.31 14.00 -10.43
C VAL A 36 18.84 13.83 -10.49
N PRO A 37 19.61 14.85 -10.90
CA PRO A 37 21.07 14.81 -10.84
C PRO A 37 21.56 14.55 -9.42
N LEU A 38 22.54 13.65 -9.27
CA LEU A 38 23.10 13.31 -7.98
C LEU A 38 24.04 14.40 -7.46
N ASN A 39 24.00 14.64 -6.17
CA ASN A 39 24.86 15.60 -5.51
C ASN A 39 26.15 14.90 -5.02
N PRO A 40 27.35 15.23 -5.58
CA PRO A 40 28.58 14.57 -5.21
C PRO A 40 29.05 14.86 -3.76
N ASN A 41 28.48 15.89 -3.12
CA ASN A 41 28.80 16.28 -1.75
C ASN A 41 27.87 15.60 -0.71
N LYS A 42 26.91 14.79 -1.15
CA LYS A 42 25.99 14.09 -0.27
C LYS A 42 26.12 12.56 -0.42
N ILE A 43 25.62 11.83 0.56
CA ILE A 43 25.42 10.39 0.43
C ILE A 43 24.13 10.19 -0.38
N ASN A 44 24.23 9.51 -1.52
CA ASN A 44 23.12 9.32 -2.43
C ASN A 44 22.43 7.99 -2.16
N ILE A 45 21.15 8.05 -1.83
CA ILE A 45 20.30 6.90 -1.51
C ILE A 45 19.22 6.77 -2.59
N LEU A 46 19.04 5.57 -3.14
CA LEU A 46 17.87 5.24 -3.93
C LEU A 46 16.86 4.49 -3.07
N TRP A 47 15.76 5.16 -2.70
CA TRP A 47 14.64 4.54 -2.00
C TRP A 47 13.67 3.91 -3.01
N GLN A 48 13.87 2.62 -3.26
CA GLN A 48 13.14 1.90 -4.30
C GLN A 48 11.76 1.44 -3.79
N LYS A 49 10.71 1.92 -4.47
CA LYS A 49 9.31 1.62 -4.17
C LYS A 49 8.57 1.01 -5.35
N ASN A 50 9.12 1.12 -6.56
CA ASN A 50 8.56 0.56 -7.77
C ASN A 50 8.92 -0.91 -7.91
N SER A 51 8.10 -1.66 -8.64
CA SER A 51 8.38 -3.06 -8.97
C SER A 51 9.50 -3.18 -10.01
N TYR A 52 10.24 -4.28 -9.93
CA TYR A 52 11.40 -4.62 -10.76
C TYR A 52 11.10 -4.66 -12.27
N ASP A 53 9.87 -4.95 -12.65
CA ASP A 53 9.43 -5.13 -14.04
C ASP A 53 9.06 -3.82 -14.75
N GLN A 54 9.09 -2.68 -14.06
CA GLN A 54 8.73 -1.40 -14.66
C GLN A 54 9.75 -0.96 -15.73
N PRO A 55 9.28 -0.57 -16.94
CA PRO A 55 10.17 -0.25 -18.07
C PRO A 55 11.19 0.85 -17.78
N ASN A 56 10.82 1.87 -17.00
CA ASN A 56 11.66 3.01 -16.64
C ASN A 56 12.82 2.70 -15.70
N LEU A 57 12.87 1.49 -15.14
CA LEU A 57 13.95 1.02 -14.27
C LEU A 57 14.98 0.18 -15.02
N GLN A 58 14.59 -0.43 -16.16
CA GLN A 58 15.38 -1.44 -16.86
C GLN A 58 16.74 -0.92 -17.34
N SER A 59 16.79 0.33 -17.84
CA SER A 59 18.03 0.93 -18.35
C SER A 59 19.10 1.12 -17.28
N PHE A 60 18.67 1.38 -16.03
CA PHE A 60 19.57 1.52 -14.90
C PHE A 60 19.99 0.15 -14.35
N PHE A 61 19.03 -0.67 -13.94
CA PHE A 61 19.33 -1.90 -13.19
C PHE A 61 19.93 -3.03 -14.05
N LYS A 62 19.80 -2.98 -15.37
CA LYS A 62 20.51 -3.91 -16.28
C LYS A 62 21.97 -3.54 -16.48
N ASN A 63 22.39 -2.34 -16.17
CA ASN A 63 23.79 -1.89 -16.27
C ASN A 63 24.44 -1.90 -14.87
N LYS A 64 25.18 -2.94 -14.54
CA LYS A 64 25.82 -3.12 -13.23
C LYS A 64 26.86 -2.05 -12.90
N ASP A 65 27.51 -1.45 -13.92
CA ASP A 65 28.50 -0.38 -13.73
C ASP A 65 27.86 0.89 -13.12
N ARG A 66 26.53 0.99 -13.20
CA ARG A 66 25.78 2.11 -12.61
C ARG A 66 25.43 1.93 -11.14
N PHE A 67 25.67 0.75 -10.55
CA PHE A 67 25.37 0.54 -9.14
C PHE A 67 26.23 1.36 -8.20
N ASP A 68 27.35 1.88 -8.68
CA ASP A 68 28.20 2.80 -7.90
C ASP A 68 27.73 4.26 -7.95
N GLU A 69 26.70 4.58 -8.76
CA GLU A 69 26.08 5.92 -8.74
C GLU A 69 25.38 6.22 -7.41
N TYR A 70 24.88 5.18 -6.72
CA TYR A 70 24.26 5.31 -5.40
C TYR A 70 25.13 4.65 -4.34
N ASP A 71 25.23 5.31 -3.19
CA ASP A 71 25.91 4.76 -2.01
C ASP A 71 25.06 3.65 -1.37
N TRP A 72 23.71 3.80 -1.36
CA TRP A 72 22.78 2.87 -0.74
C TRP A 72 21.49 2.69 -1.54
N TYR A 73 20.91 1.49 -1.42
CA TYR A 73 19.61 1.10 -1.94
C TYR A 73 18.69 0.71 -0.78
N VAL A 74 17.60 1.46 -0.58
CA VAL A 74 16.60 1.15 0.45
C VAL A 74 15.36 0.59 -0.21
N PHE A 75 14.94 -0.61 0.19
CA PHE A 75 13.74 -1.26 -0.33
C PHE A 75 12.60 -1.19 0.67
N ASN A 76 11.37 -1.10 0.19
CA ASN A 76 10.18 -1.00 1.03
C ASN A 76 9.65 -2.35 1.53
N SER A 77 10.19 -3.48 1.06
CA SER A 77 9.90 -4.84 1.53
C SER A 77 11.04 -5.80 1.19
N HIS A 78 11.12 -6.92 1.89
CA HIS A 78 12.03 -8.02 1.53
C HIS A 78 11.64 -8.63 0.18
N TRP A 79 10.33 -8.76 -0.08
CA TRP A 79 9.85 -9.22 -1.37
C TRP A 79 10.40 -8.36 -2.52
N ASN A 80 10.32 -7.04 -2.41
CA ASN A 80 10.84 -6.13 -3.43
C ASN A 80 12.36 -6.24 -3.55
N TYR A 81 13.09 -6.26 -2.43
CA TYR A 81 14.54 -6.48 -2.41
C TYR A 81 14.94 -7.78 -3.11
N GLU A 82 14.29 -8.91 -2.79
CA GLU A 82 14.60 -10.22 -3.37
C GLU A 82 14.36 -10.25 -4.89
N LYS A 83 13.34 -9.52 -5.40
CA LYS A 83 13.14 -9.37 -6.85
C LYS A 83 14.31 -8.64 -7.50
N PHE A 84 14.77 -7.52 -6.93
CA PHE A 84 15.91 -6.79 -7.46
C PHE A 84 17.21 -7.58 -7.34
N ARG A 85 17.41 -8.30 -6.25
CA ARG A 85 18.54 -9.21 -6.07
C ARG A 85 18.56 -10.31 -7.11
N TYR A 86 17.43 -10.95 -7.34
CA TYR A 86 17.33 -12.07 -8.30
C TYR A 86 17.49 -11.62 -9.75
N PHE A 87 16.79 -10.57 -10.16
CA PHE A 87 16.76 -10.16 -11.57
C PHE A 87 17.95 -9.30 -11.98
N PHE A 88 18.48 -8.47 -11.09
CA PHE A 88 19.50 -7.50 -11.40
C PHE A 88 20.83 -7.72 -10.66
N GLN A 89 20.85 -8.58 -9.66
CA GLN A 89 22.04 -8.84 -8.83
C GLN A 89 22.58 -7.55 -8.19
N VAL A 90 21.68 -6.75 -7.63
CA VAL A 90 22.07 -5.54 -6.89
C VAL A 90 23.07 -5.87 -5.77
N PRO A 91 24.07 -5.01 -5.47
CA PRO A 91 25.09 -5.27 -4.48
C PRO A 91 24.49 -5.38 -3.06
N GLU A 92 24.58 -6.56 -2.45
CA GLU A 92 23.94 -6.84 -1.16
C GLU A 92 24.46 -5.96 -0.01
N ASP A 93 25.75 -5.62 -0.05
CA ASP A 93 26.43 -4.76 0.92
C ASP A 93 25.96 -3.29 0.89
N LYS A 94 25.29 -2.87 -0.18
CA LYS A 94 24.66 -1.54 -0.34
C LYS A 94 23.14 -1.56 -0.12
N CYS A 95 22.54 -2.71 0.20
CA CYS A 95 21.09 -2.84 0.29
C CYS A 95 20.59 -2.94 1.73
N ILE A 96 19.47 -2.28 2.00
CA ILE A 96 18.74 -2.40 3.26
C ILE A 96 17.23 -2.39 3.00
N VAL A 97 16.47 -3.09 3.84
CA VAL A 97 15.01 -3.04 3.82
C VAL A 97 14.52 -2.20 5.00
N ILE A 98 13.83 -1.10 4.69
CA ILE A 98 13.08 -0.30 5.66
C ILE A 98 11.65 -0.22 5.15
N LYS A 99 10.75 -0.94 5.82
CA LYS A 99 9.33 -1.01 5.45
C LYS A 99 8.64 0.35 5.62
N ASN A 100 7.63 0.61 4.79
CA ASN A 100 6.80 1.80 4.95
C ASN A 100 6.07 1.78 6.30
N GLY A 101 5.68 2.97 6.76
CA GLY A 101 4.96 3.16 8.01
C GLY A 101 3.68 3.99 7.84
N THR A 102 2.93 4.12 8.94
CA THR A 102 1.81 5.05 9.07
C THR A 102 1.88 5.74 10.44
N ASP A 103 1.36 6.96 10.54
CA ASP A 103 1.16 7.66 11.82
C ASP A 103 -0.32 7.76 12.21
N HIS A 104 -1.19 7.06 11.48
CA HIS A 104 -2.63 7.04 11.70
C HIS A 104 -3.04 5.79 12.50
N PHE A 105 -3.43 5.99 13.76
CA PHE A 105 -3.91 4.94 14.68
C PHE A 105 -5.12 5.45 15.46
N PRO A 106 -6.29 5.57 14.81
CA PRO A 106 -7.51 6.08 15.45
C PRO A 106 -8.08 5.06 16.45
N GLN A 107 -9.05 5.51 17.24
CA GLN A 107 -9.86 4.59 18.02
C GLN A 107 -10.70 3.71 17.09
N ARG A 108 -10.56 2.40 17.18
CA ARG A 108 -11.26 1.43 16.36
C ARG A 108 -12.76 1.44 16.62
N LYS A 109 -13.57 1.31 15.55
CA LYS A 109 -14.99 0.99 15.65
C LYS A 109 -15.17 -0.44 16.18
N ILE A 110 -16.18 -0.64 17.03
CA ILE A 110 -16.62 -1.95 17.47
C ILE A 110 -17.91 -2.28 16.73
N TYR A 111 -17.87 -3.31 15.90
CA TYR A 111 -19.03 -3.80 15.18
C TYR A 111 -19.96 -4.60 16.10
N LYS A 112 -21.26 -4.34 16.00
CA LYS A 112 -22.30 -5.04 16.75
C LYS A 112 -23.16 -5.88 15.82
N GLN A 113 -23.71 -6.96 16.36
CA GLN A 113 -24.60 -7.82 15.57
C GLN A 113 -25.80 -7.03 15.05
N GLY A 114 -26.03 -7.12 13.74
CA GLY A 114 -27.13 -6.42 13.06
C GLY A 114 -26.79 -5.04 12.52
N ASP A 115 -25.60 -4.49 12.81
CA ASP A 115 -25.14 -3.27 12.16
C ASP A 115 -24.95 -3.51 10.65
N PRO A 116 -25.16 -2.48 9.81
CA PRO A 116 -24.75 -2.54 8.40
C PRO A 116 -23.24 -2.72 8.30
N ILE A 117 -22.81 -3.56 7.37
CA ILE A 117 -21.38 -3.80 7.10
C ILE A 117 -20.94 -2.90 5.96
N ARG A 118 -19.98 -2.04 6.25
CA ARG A 118 -19.43 -1.09 5.28
C ARG A 118 -18.04 -1.50 4.86
N ILE A 119 -17.86 -1.71 3.57
CA ILE A 119 -16.57 -1.99 2.92
C ILE A 119 -16.01 -0.70 2.37
N ILE A 120 -14.70 -0.47 2.55
CA ILE A 120 -13.96 0.56 1.82
C ILE A 120 -13.00 -0.06 0.81
N HIS A 121 -12.90 0.56 -0.37
CA HIS A 121 -11.84 0.34 -1.35
C HIS A 121 -11.24 1.68 -1.78
N HIS A 122 -9.96 1.91 -1.48
CA HIS A 122 -9.27 3.18 -1.76
C HIS A 122 -7.95 2.96 -2.52
N CYS A 123 -8.02 2.14 -3.54
CA CYS A 123 -6.89 1.84 -4.43
C CYS A 123 -7.19 2.33 -5.85
N THR A 124 -6.14 2.42 -6.67
CA THR A 124 -6.27 2.76 -8.09
C THR A 124 -7.06 1.66 -8.85
N PRO A 125 -7.79 2.02 -9.93
CA PRO A 125 -8.78 1.12 -10.52
C PRO A 125 -8.19 -0.16 -11.14
N TRP A 126 -6.93 -0.13 -11.62
CA TRP A 126 -6.26 -1.31 -12.22
C TRP A 126 -5.77 -2.35 -11.21
N ARG A 127 -5.94 -2.11 -9.91
CA ARG A 127 -5.43 -2.99 -8.86
C ARG A 127 -6.44 -3.99 -8.32
N GLY A 128 -7.55 -4.25 -9.06
CA GLY A 128 -8.54 -5.27 -8.70
C GLY A 128 -9.93 -4.74 -8.41
N LEU A 129 -10.23 -3.45 -8.70
CA LEU A 129 -11.58 -2.92 -8.57
C LEU A 129 -12.61 -3.70 -9.40
N ASN A 130 -12.25 -4.12 -10.60
CA ASN A 130 -13.09 -4.95 -11.46
C ASN A 130 -13.47 -6.29 -10.80
N VAL A 131 -12.53 -6.92 -10.10
CA VAL A 131 -12.78 -8.16 -9.34
C VAL A 131 -13.71 -7.90 -8.16
N LEU A 132 -13.48 -6.80 -7.45
CA LEU A 132 -14.34 -6.44 -6.31
C LEU A 132 -15.78 -6.13 -6.76
N LEU A 133 -15.98 -5.41 -7.86
CA LEU A 133 -17.32 -5.13 -8.38
C LEU A 133 -18.04 -6.40 -8.83
N LEU A 134 -17.33 -7.37 -9.41
CA LEU A 134 -17.89 -8.70 -9.69
C LEU A 134 -18.27 -9.44 -8.41
N ALA A 135 -17.41 -9.40 -7.38
CA ALA A 135 -17.69 -10.01 -6.09
C ALA A 135 -18.95 -9.41 -5.43
N MET A 136 -19.10 -8.07 -5.48
CA MET A 136 -20.28 -7.37 -4.91
C MET A 136 -21.61 -7.78 -5.54
N GLN A 137 -21.59 -8.31 -6.77
CA GLN A 137 -22.79 -8.86 -7.42
C GLN A 137 -23.14 -10.28 -6.94
N MET A 138 -22.20 -10.97 -6.28
CA MET A 138 -22.30 -12.38 -5.87
C MET A 138 -22.54 -12.55 -4.36
N ILE A 139 -22.32 -11.51 -3.56
CA ILE A 139 -22.52 -11.56 -2.11
C ILE A 139 -23.98 -11.84 -1.78
N LYS A 140 -24.21 -12.60 -0.70
CA LYS A 140 -25.55 -13.03 -0.26
C LYS A 140 -26.11 -12.13 0.84
N ASN A 141 -25.25 -11.48 1.62
CA ASN A 141 -25.70 -10.60 2.69
C ASN A 141 -26.17 -9.24 2.14
N PRO A 142 -27.48 -8.90 2.20
CA PRO A 142 -27.99 -7.64 1.66
C PRO A 142 -27.58 -6.40 2.48
N ASN A 143 -27.04 -6.58 3.68
CA ASN A 143 -26.63 -5.48 4.57
C ASN A 143 -25.17 -5.06 4.33
N VAL A 144 -24.51 -5.59 3.31
CA VAL A 144 -23.15 -5.23 2.93
C VAL A 144 -23.15 -4.16 1.86
N THR A 145 -22.44 -3.07 2.09
CA THR A 145 -22.26 -1.97 1.13
C THR A 145 -20.79 -1.69 0.89
N LEU A 146 -20.46 -1.17 -0.29
CA LEU A 146 -19.09 -0.81 -0.68
C LEU A 146 -19.01 0.67 -1.06
N ASP A 147 -18.11 1.40 -0.42
CA ASP A 147 -17.71 2.73 -0.82
C ASP A 147 -16.37 2.66 -1.59
N VAL A 148 -16.36 3.21 -2.82
CA VAL A 148 -15.22 3.15 -3.73
C VAL A 148 -14.57 4.52 -3.87
N TYR A 149 -13.39 4.69 -3.28
CA TYR A 149 -12.51 5.85 -3.43
C TYR A 149 -11.41 5.50 -4.45
N SER A 150 -11.76 5.44 -5.72
CA SER A 150 -10.85 5.03 -6.79
C SER A 150 -10.86 6.02 -7.92
N SER A 151 -9.67 6.43 -8.37
CA SER A 151 -9.50 7.39 -9.47
C SER A 151 -8.07 7.33 -9.99
N CYS A 152 -7.87 7.75 -11.24
CA CYS A 152 -6.54 8.02 -11.79
C CYS A 152 -5.98 9.38 -11.31
N GLN A 153 -6.82 10.27 -10.78
CA GLN A 153 -6.48 11.65 -10.38
C GLN A 153 -5.40 11.73 -9.27
N ILE A 154 -5.19 10.66 -8.51
CA ILE A 154 -4.14 10.58 -7.48
C ILE A 154 -2.73 10.89 -8.04
N TYR A 155 -2.51 10.64 -9.33
CA TYR A 155 -1.24 10.93 -10.03
C TYR A 155 -1.25 12.24 -10.80
N GLY A 156 -2.26 13.10 -10.58
CA GLY A 156 -2.40 14.42 -11.18
C GLY A 156 -3.36 14.47 -12.35
N SER A 157 -3.73 15.70 -12.78
CA SER A 157 -4.72 15.93 -13.83
C SER A 157 -4.29 15.38 -15.19
N GLU A 158 -3.02 15.51 -15.57
CA GLU A 158 -2.50 14.95 -16.83
C GLU A 158 -2.63 13.44 -16.89
N PHE A 159 -2.40 12.76 -15.76
CA PHE A 159 -2.57 11.32 -15.68
C PHE A 159 -4.06 10.92 -15.72
N GLU A 160 -4.93 11.68 -15.06
CA GLU A 160 -6.38 11.49 -15.14
C GLU A 160 -6.89 11.62 -16.58
N GLU A 161 -6.47 12.65 -17.31
CA GLU A 161 -6.86 12.86 -18.71
C GLU A 161 -6.42 11.72 -19.62
N SER A 162 -5.26 11.13 -19.36
CA SER A 162 -4.70 10.05 -20.20
C SER A 162 -5.23 8.66 -19.82
N CYS A 163 -5.40 8.39 -18.54
CA CYS A 163 -5.71 7.06 -18.00
C CYS A 163 -7.19 6.91 -17.61
N GLY A 164 -7.86 7.99 -17.23
CA GLY A 164 -9.26 7.98 -16.79
C GLY A 164 -10.22 7.35 -17.79
N PRO A 165 -10.12 7.65 -19.11
CA PRO A 165 -10.99 7.05 -20.14
C PRO A 165 -10.95 5.52 -20.17
N ASP A 166 -9.83 4.89 -19.88
CA ASP A 166 -9.70 3.43 -19.86
C ASP A 166 -10.54 2.77 -18.77
N PHE A 167 -10.89 3.52 -17.70
CA PHE A 167 -11.66 3.02 -16.55
C PHE A 167 -13.08 3.58 -16.47
N GLU A 168 -13.51 4.40 -17.43
CA GLU A 168 -14.84 5.01 -17.41
C GLU A 168 -15.96 3.96 -17.32
N ASN A 169 -15.85 2.86 -18.07
CA ASN A 169 -16.83 1.78 -18.02
C ASN A 169 -16.87 1.07 -16.67
N LEU A 170 -15.70 0.92 -16.02
CA LEU A 170 -15.61 0.35 -14.68
C LEU A 170 -16.28 1.25 -13.64
N PHE A 171 -16.11 2.56 -13.74
CA PHE A 171 -16.77 3.53 -12.86
C PHE A 171 -18.28 3.61 -13.11
N LYS A 172 -18.73 3.49 -14.38
CA LYS A 172 -20.15 3.35 -14.70
C LYS A 172 -20.75 2.07 -14.11
N GLN A 173 -20.02 0.95 -14.17
CA GLN A 173 -20.42 -0.29 -13.52
C GLN A 173 -20.56 -0.10 -12.01
N ALA A 174 -19.59 0.53 -11.33
CA ALA A 174 -19.68 0.82 -9.91
C ALA A 174 -20.95 1.60 -9.56
N ASN A 175 -21.26 2.65 -10.33
CA ASN A 175 -22.47 3.46 -10.13
C ASN A 175 -23.79 2.72 -10.43
N SER A 176 -23.76 1.61 -11.16
CA SER A 176 -24.97 0.84 -11.50
C SER A 176 -25.38 -0.19 -10.45
N LEU A 177 -24.48 -0.53 -9.52
CA LEU A 177 -24.74 -1.53 -8.48
C LEU A 177 -25.40 -0.89 -7.26
N LEU A 178 -26.50 -1.46 -6.78
CA LEU A 178 -27.29 -0.91 -5.68
C LEU A 178 -26.56 -0.89 -4.33
N ASN A 179 -25.63 -1.82 -4.15
CA ASN A 179 -24.84 -1.98 -2.93
C ASN A 179 -23.42 -1.36 -3.05
N VAL A 180 -23.17 -0.55 -4.09
CA VAL A 180 -21.90 0.12 -4.33
C VAL A 180 -22.13 1.63 -4.46
N ASN A 181 -21.33 2.40 -3.74
CA ASN A 181 -21.31 3.85 -3.80
C ASN A 181 -19.95 4.30 -4.37
N TYR A 182 -19.94 4.77 -5.61
CA TYR A 182 -18.71 5.28 -6.23
C TYR A 182 -18.53 6.76 -5.86
N ILE A 183 -17.52 7.03 -5.04
CA ILE A 183 -17.20 8.37 -4.51
C ILE A 183 -16.13 9.07 -5.35
N GLY A 184 -15.27 8.30 -6.02
CA GLY A 184 -14.15 8.83 -6.80
C GLY A 184 -13.00 9.31 -5.92
N TYR A 185 -12.25 10.30 -6.43
CA TYR A 185 -11.08 10.83 -5.75
C TYR A 185 -11.43 11.57 -4.46
N LYS A 186 -10.71 11.24 -3.40
CA LYS A 186 -10.59 12.06 -2.18
C LYS A 186 -9.13 12.12 -1.76
N PRO A 187 -8.69 13.21 -1.11
CA PRO A 187 -7.37 13.28 -0.49
C PRO A 187 -7.19 12.16 0.56
N ASN A 188 -5.96 11.68 0.74
CA ASN A 188 -5.67 10.61 1.69
C ASN A 188 -6.09 10.96 3.13
N GLU A 189 -5.91 12.21 3.55
CA GLU A 189 -6.34 12.70 4.86
C GLU A 189 -7.84 12.51 5.07
N TYR A 190 -8.65 12.86 4.08
CA TYR A 190 -10.10 12.66 4.14
C TYR A 190 -10.44 11.17 4.30
N ILE A 191 -9.77 10.29 3.56
CA ILE A 191 -9.99 8.84 3.64
C ILE A 191 -9.63 8.34 5.05
N LEU A 192 -8.48 8.76 5.58
CA LEU A 192 -8.03 8.36 6.91
C LEU A 192 -8.98 8.85 8.02
N GLU A 193 -9.47 10.09 7.95
CA GLU A 193 -10.44 10.64 8.91
C GLU A 193 -11.74 9.82 8.96
N HIS A 194 -12.15 9.22 7.84
CA HIS A 194 -13.40 8.43 7.73
C HIS A 194 -13.15 6.92 7.77
N MET A 195 -11.90 6.47 7.91
CA MET A 195 -11.57 5.04 7.84
C MET A 195 -12.31 4.21 8.92
N THR A 196 -12.52 4.77 10.09
CA THR A 196 -13.24 4.09 11.19
C THR A 196 -14.77 4.03 10.99
N ASP A 197 -15.30 4.63 9.93
CA ASP A 197 -16.69 4.44 9.54
C ASP A 197 -16.94 3.08 8.88
N TYR A 198 -15.87 2.39 8.50
CA TYR A 198 -15.88 1.12 7.79
C TYR A 198 -15.54 -0.05 8.70
N ASP A 199 -15.91 -1.25 8.27
CA ASP A 199 -15.73 -2.51 8.98
C ASP A 199 -14.72 -3.41 8.27
N LEU A 200 -14.74 -3.39 6.94
CA LEU A 200 -13.89 -4.20 6.09
C LEU A 200 -13.12 -3.34 5.08
N PHE A 201 -11.86 -3.71 4.87
CA PHE A 201 -11.10 -3.30 3.69
C PHE A 201 -10.95 -4.50 2.77
N VAL A 202 -11.52 -4.43 1.56
CA VAL A 202 -11.48 -5.54 0.61
C VAL A 202 -10.65 -5.17 -0.60
N TYR A 203 -9.54 -5.87 -0.75
CA TYR A 203 -8.56 -5.61 -1.78
C TYR A 203 -8.15 -6.90 -2.52
N PRO A 204 -8.98 -7.39 -3.46
CA PRO A 204 -8.65 -8.56 -4.27
C PRO A 204 -7.62 -8.19 -5.34
N SER A 205 -6.40 -7.87 -4.92
CA SER A 205 -5.36 -7.32 -5.77
C SER A 205 -4.99 -8.27 -6.90
N ILE A 206 -4.98 -7.72 -8.13
CA ILE A 206 -4.40 -8.34 -9.31
C ILE A 206 -3.07 -7.68 -9.72
N PHE A 207 -2.61 -6.74 -8.90
CA PHE A 207 -1.35 -6.05 -9.07
C PHE A 207 -0.28 -6.65 -8.14
N GLU A 208 0.92 -6.88 -8.66
CA GLU A 208 2.03 -7.43 -7.88
C GLU A 208 2.60 -6.33 -6.96
N GLU A 209 2.02 -6.19 -5.77
CA GLU A 209 2.38 -5.13 -4.82
C GLU A 209 3.82 -5.24 -4.33
N THR A 210 4.49 -4.11 -4.20
CA THR A 210 5.81 -4.03 -3.55
C THR A 210 5.74 -3.83 -2.05
N PHE A 211 4.58 -3.36 -1.51
CA PHE A 211 4.31 -3.22 -0.08
C PHE A 211 2.80 -3.15 0.23
N CYS A 212 2.07 -2.17 -0.31
CA CYS A 212 0.66 -1.84 -0.04
C CYS A 212 0.41 -1.00 1.23
N VAL A 213 0.57 0.32 1.10
CA VAL A 213 0.29 1.27 2.19
C VAL A 213 -1.19 1.31 2.55
N THR A 214 -2.11 1.14 1.58
CA THR A 214 -3.55 1.16 1.84
C THR A 214 -4.00 0.01 2.76
N ALA A 215 -3.38 -1.18 2.64
CA ALA A 215 -3.62 -2.28 3.58
C ALA A 215 -3.09 -1.93 4.98
N LEU A 216 -1.91 -1.30 5.07
CA LEU A 216 -1.35 -0.83 6.33
C LEU A 216 -2.28 0.18 7.02
N GLU A 217 -2.85 1.13 6.27
CA GLU A 217 -3.82 2.12 6.77
C GLU A 217 -5.09 1.45 7.28
N ALA A 218 -5.59 0.42 6.59
CA ALA A 218 -6.75 -0.36 7.03
C ALA A 218 -6.46 -1.11 8.34
N PHE A 219 -5.31 -1.78 8.45
CA PHE A 219 -4.90 -2.47 9.68
C PHE A 219 -4.72 -1.50 10.85
N SER A 220 -4.09 -0.36 10.61
CA SER A 220 -3.87 0.65 11.65
C SER A 220 -5.16 1.30 12.14
N SER A 221 -6.20 1.29 11.33
CA SER A 221 -7.55 1.74 11.67
C SER A 221 -8.42 0.64 12.30
N GLY A 222 -7.91 -0.59 12.36
CA GLY A 222 -8.60 -1.73 12.98
C GLY A 222 -9.70 -2.35 12.12
N LEU A 223 -9.64 -2.20 10.80
CA LEU A 223 -10.54 -2.85 9.86
C LEU A 223 -10.15 -4.32 9.70
N HIS A 224 -11.16 -5.17 9.46
CA HIS A 224 -10.89 -6.53 9.02
C HIS A 224 -10.54 -6.52 7.52
N VAL A 225 -9.40 -7.13 7.17
CA VAL A 225 -8.86 -7.06 5.81
C VAL A 225 -9.10 -8.36 5.07
N ILE A 226 -9.58 -8.25 3.83
CA ILE A 226 -9.67 -9.36 2.87
C ILE A 226 -8.80 -9.00 1.67
N THR A 227 -7.78 -9.79 1.38
CA THR A 227 -6.85 -9.50 0.28
C THR A 227 -6.30 -10.76 -0.37
N THR A 228 -5.58 -10.62 -1.49
CA THR A 228 -4.90 -11.74 -2.14
C THR A 228 -3.51 -11.99 -1.53
N ASN A 229 -3.00 -13.20 -1.74
CA ASN A 229 -1.63 -13.57 -1.40
C ASN A 229 -0.62 -13.25 -2.53
N PHE A 230 -0.77 -12.08 -3.19
CA PHE A 230 -0.01 -11.72 -4.38
C PHE A 230 1.04 -10.63 -4.11
N GLY A 231 2.23 -10.75 -4.70
CA GLY A 231 3.33 -9.82 -4.48
C GLY A 231 3.81 -9.79 -3.02
N ALA A 232 4.05 -8.59 -2.49
CA ALA A 232 4.47 -8.37 -1.11
C ALA A 232 3.31 -8.38 -0.09
N LEU A 233 2.06 -8.63 -0.52
CA LEU A 233 0.92 -8.64 0.41
C LEU A 233 1.08 -9.61 1.57
N PRO A 234 1.59 -10.87 1.39
CA PRO A 234 1.86 -11.76 2.52
C PRO A 234 2.89 -11.20 3.51
N GLU A 235 3.87 -10.44 3.03
CA GLU A 235 4.86 -9.80 3.92
C GLU A 235 4.28 -8.59 4.66
N THR A 236 3.46 -7.77 3.98
CA THR A 236 2.87 -6.56 4.57
C THR A 236 1.75 -6.90 5.55
N CYS A 237 0.94 -7.89 5.20
CA CYS A 237 -0.29 -8.22 5.92
C CYS A 237 -0.09 -9.33 6.95
N ALA A 238 1.02 -10.11 6.88
CA ALA A 238 1.31 -11.25 7.72
C ALA A 238 0.10 -12.24 7.76
N GLU A 239 -0.28 -12.73 8.92
CA GLU A 239 -1.39 -13.67 9.12
C GLU A 239 -2.72 -13.00 9.54
N TRP A 240 -2.79 -11.68 9.48
CA TRP A 240 -3.96 -10.93 9.96
C TRP A 240 -5.19 -10.97 9.05
N PRO A 241 -5.06 -10.92 7.69
CA PRO A 241 -6.23 -10.87 6.82
C PRO A 241 -6.81 -12.25 6.52
N ILE A 242 -8.01 -12.26 5.96
CA ILE A 242 -8.48 -13.39 5.17
C ILE A 242 -7.78 -13.32 3.82
N TYR A 243 -6.97 -14.32 3.50
CA TYR A 243 -6.36 -14.43 2.19
C TYR A 243 -7.25 -15.16 1.20
N VAL A 244 -7.45 -14.51 0.05
CA VAL A 244 -7.99 -15.15 -1.15
C VAL A 244 -6.81 -15.54 -2.04
N ASN A 245 -6.73 -16.81 -2.44
CA ASN A 245 -5.65 -17.25 -3.30
C ASN A 245 -5.70 -16.56 -4.66
N TYR A 246 -4.61 -15.88 -5.02
CA TYR A 246 -4.51 -15.22 -6.31
C TYR A 246 -4.63 -16.20 -7.47
N THR A 247 -5.41 -15.84 -8.46
CA THR A 247 -5.52 -16.55 -9.74
C THR A 247 -5.71 -15.55 -10.87
N LYS A 248 -5.22 -15.90 -12.06
CA LYS A 248 -5.46 -15.10 -13.28
C LYS A 248 -6.90 -15.21 -13.79
N ASN A 249 -7.68 -16.18 -13.31
CA ASN A 249 -9.10 -16.27 -13.61
C ASN A 249 -9.87 -15.31 -12.67
N LEU A 250 -10.25 -14.14 -13.19
CA LEU A 250 -10.86 -13.08 -12.41
C LEU A 250 -12.27 -13.46 -11.89
N ASN A 251 -12.98 -14.36 -12.56
CA ASN A 251 -14.28 -14.83 -12.08
C ASN A 251 -14.11 -15.70 -10.83
N LEU A 252 -13.18 -16.65 -10.86
CA LEU A 252 -12.87 -17.47 -9.67
C LEU A 252 -12.35 -16.61 -8.52
N LEU A 253 -11.55 -15.58 -8.81
CA LEU A 253 -11.07 -14.66 -7.80
C LEU A 253 -12.22 -13.84 -7.20
N ALA A 254 -13.18 -13.40 -8.01
CA ALA A 254 -14.36 -12.68 -7.56
C ALA A 254 -15.29 -13.56 -6.72
N GLU A 255 -15.53 -14.81 -7.13
CA GLU A 255 -16.31 -15.80 -6.37
C GLU A 255 -15.68 -16.05 -4.98
N ALA A 256 -14.37 -16.30 -4.93
CA ALA A 256 -13.66 -16.50 -3.68
C ALA A 256 -13.67 -15.24 -2.80
N THR A 257 -13.57 -14.05 -3.38
CA THR A 257 -13.68 -12.77 -2.66
C THR A 257 -15.08 -12.57 -2.09
N ALA A 258 -16.14 -12.87 -2.86
CA ALA A 258 -17.51 -12.80 -2.39
C ALA A 258 -17.77 -13.76 -1.22
N GLN A 259 -17.28 -14.99 -1.31
CA GLN A 259 -17.35 -15.96 -0.21
C GLN A 259 -16.62 -15.47 1.03
N ALA A 260 -15.44 -14.88 0.89
CA ALA A 260 -14.68 -14.32 2.01
C ALA A 260 -15.45 -13.17 2.69
N ILE A 261 -16.11 -12.29 1.90
CA ILE A 261 -16.95 -11.20 2.43
C ILE A 261 -18.15 -11.79 3.20
N ASP A 262 -18.87 -12.77 2.62
CA ASP A 262 -20.01 -13.41 3.28
C ASP A 262 -19.60 -14.09 4.59
N VAL A 263 -18.46 -14.79 4.59
CA VAL A 263 -17.92 -15.45 5.79
C VAL A 263 -17.54 -14.42 6.86
N ALA A 264 -16.79 -13.38 6.51
CA ALA A 264 -16.42 -12.30 7.42
C ALA A 264 -17.66 -11.64 8.03
N SER A 265 -18.67 -11.38 7.20
CA SER A 265 -19.94 -10.76 7.61
C SER A 265 -20.67 -11.58 8.67
N GLY A 266 -20.54 -12.92 8.64
CA GLY A 266 -21.21 -13.82 9.58
C GLY A 266 -20.64 -13.80 11.01
N TYR A 267 -19.36 -13.44 11.19
CA TYR A 267 -18.70 -13.52 12.49
C TYR A 267 -18.11 -12.20 13.01
N LEU A 268 -18.20 -11.11 12.22
CA LEU A 268 -17.56 -9.83 12.57
C LEU A 268 -17.96 -9.31 13.95
N HIS A 269 -19.18 -9.62 14.41
CA HIS A 269 -19.72 -9.23 15.73
C HIS A 269 -19.16 -10.04 16.91
N THR A 270 -18.44 -11.12 16.65
CA THR A 270 -17.98 -12.03 17.73
C THR A 270 -16.81 -11.43 18.51
N ASP A 271 -16.77 -11.67 19.81
CA ASP A 271 -15.67 -11.21 20.66
C ASP A 271 -14.31 -11.72 20.18
N THR A 272 -14.26 -12.93 19.61
CA THR A 272 -13.03 -13.51 19.06
C THR A 272 -12.44 -12.60 17.97
N ILE A 273 -13.28 -12.16 17.03
CA ILE A 273 -12.81 -11.27 15.94
C ILE A 273 -12.55 -9.85 16.45
N GLN A 274 -13.39 -9.34 17.35
CA GLN A 274 -13.15 -8.03 17.92
C GLN A 274 -11.81 -7.96 18.68
N ASN A 275 -11.43 -8.98 19.41
CA ASN A 275 -10.13 -9.12 20.06
C ASN A 275 -9.00 -9.29 19.05
N HIS A 276 -9.20 -10.07 17.99
CA HIS A 276 -8.23 -10.23 16.91
C HIS A 276 -7.91 -8.87 16.23
N LEU A 277 -8.91 -8.06 15.92
CA LEU A 277 -8.74 -6.74 15.31
C LEU A 277 -8.04 -5.74 16.27
N GLU A 278 -8.27 -5.86 17.58
CA GLU A 278 -7.56 -5.06 18.58
C GLU A 278 -6.07 -5.43 18.63
N GLU A 279 -5.75 -6.71 18.68
CA GLU A 279 -4.35 -7.18 18.67
C GLU A 279 -3.66 -6.86 17.33
N GLN A 280 -4.36 -6.98 16.21
CA GLN A 280 -3.90 -6.52 14.90
C GLN A 280 -3.49 -5.05 14.93
N GLN A 281 -4.34 -4.15 15.42
CA GLN A 281 -4.04 -2.73 15.50
C GLN A 281 -2.83 -2.45 16.40
N LYS A 282 -2.74 -3.13 17.55
CA LYS A 282 -1.58 -3.04 18.47
C LYS A 282 -0.29 -3.49 17.78
N PHE A 283 -0.33 -4.60 17.01
CA PHE A 283 0.80 -5.09 16.24
C PHE A 283 1.28 -4.05 15.23
N TYR A 284 0.39 -3.50 14.42
CA TYR A 284 0.78 -2.50 13.43
C TYR A 284 1.28 -1.20 14.07
N LYS A 285 0.69 -0.76 15.17
CA LYS A 285 1.19 0.38 15.95
C LYS A 285 2.62 0.13 16.46
N ARG A 286 2.88 -1.04 16.96
CA ARG A 286 4.21 -1.40 17.51
C ARG A 286 5.30 -1.47 16.45
N PHE A 287 5.00 -2.01 15.26
CA PHE A 287 6.03 -2.36 14.27
C PHE A 287 6.03 -1.46 13.03
N TYR A 288 4.94 -0.75 12.76
CA TYR A 288 4.75 0.04 11.55
C TYR A 288 4.40 1.52 11.81
N SER A 289 4.41 1.97 13.07
CA SER A 289 4.27 3.41 13.34
C SER A 289 5.48 4.18 12.81
N TRP A 290 5.27 5.42 12.39
CA TRP A 290 6.38 6.26 11.94
C TRP A 290 7.33 6.64 13.07
N ASP A 291 6.91 6.66 14.34
CA ASP A 291 7.86 6.71 15.47
C ASP A 291 8.88 5.58 15.40
N LYS A 292 8.43 4.37 15.07
CA LYS A 292 9.32 3.21 14.90
C LYS A 292 10.13 3.30 13.61
N LYS A 293 9.49 3.66 12.48
CA LYS A 293 10.17 3.75 11.18
C LYS A 293 11.16 4.92 11.13
N GLY A 294 10.84 6.05 11.73
CA GLY A 294 11.76 7.17 11.88
C GLY A 294 13.04 6.75 12.63
N ASN A 295 12.90 6.02 13.72
CA ASN A 295 14.06 5.46 14.44
C ASN A 295 14.88 4.47 13.59
N GLU A 296 14.23 3.62 12.77
CA GLU A 296 14.93 2.71 11.86
C GLU A 296 15.72 3.51 10.82
N TRP A 297 15.10 4.55 10.23
CA TRP A 297 15.77 5.47 9.31
C TRP A 297 16.93 6.22 9.96
N GLU A 298 16.73 6.80 11.16
CA GLU A 298 17.80 7.51 11.86
C GLU A 298 19.02 6.60 12.13
N ASN A 299 18.78 5.38 12.59
CA ASN A 299 19.85 4.42 12.87
C ASN A 299 20.61 4.05 11.60
N PHE A 300 19.89 3.81 10.50
CA PHE A 300 20.50 3.56 9.20
C PHE A 300 21.34 4.75 8.71
N LEU A 301 20.77 5.97 8.72
CA LEU A 301 21.45 7.17 8.26
C LEU A 301 22.70 7.49 9.10
N LYS A 302 22.63 7.37 10.43
CA LYS A 302 23.79 7.52 11.33
C LYS A 302 24.89 6.48 11.02
N GLY A 303 24.50 5.23 10.76
CA GLY A 303 25.41 4.17 10.32
C GLY A 303 26.06 4.50 8.98
N ALA A 304 25.29 4.93 7.98
CA ALA A 304 25.79 5.30 6.65
C ALA A 304 26.82 6.45 6.70
N LEU A 305 26.62 7.45 7.58
CA LEU A 305 27.60 8.51 7.82
C LEU A 305 28.92 7.99 8.41
N SER A 306 28.88 6.95 9.25
CA SER A 306 30.08 6.41 9.90
C SER A 306 30.99 5.62 8.94
N VAL A 307 30.42 5.05 7.87
CA VAL A 307 31.15 4.24 6.89
C VAL A 307 31.88 5.11 5.86
N LYS A 308 31.41 6.32 5.59
CA LYS A 308 31.96 7.23 4.58
C LYS A 308 33.11 8.13 5.10
N ARG A 309 33.69 7.84 6.26
CA ARG A 309 34.81 8.61 6.82
C ARG A 309 36.15 8.09 6.36
#